data_07acd72704553e2ea3397f4cb863fedc
#
_entry.id   07acd72704553e2ea3397f4cb863fedc
#
_cell.length_a   1.000
_cell.length_b   1.000
_cell.length_c   1.000
_cell.angle_alpha   90.00
_cell.angle_beta   90.00
_cell.angle_gamma   90.00
#
_symmetry.space_group_name_H-M   'P 1'
#
loop_
_entity.id
_entity.type
_entity.pdbx_description
1 polymer ?
#
loop_
_entity_poly.entity_id
_entity_poly.type
_entity_poly.pdbx_seq_one_letter_code
_entity_poly.pdbx_strand_id
1 'polypeptide(L)'
;MKTLKVGIIGCGNIFPMHAASVMERDDAELVAVCDVKKDRADEKAEQLDTKSYYDYEEMMDTEQLDVVHICLPHYLHAPATAAATKRQIHVMTEKPMAINYDDAKAMIDGAKENGVTLGVIFQNRYNPGSQLIKNMLTSGELGAVKSGKLQVTWDRSDEYYQNSDWKGTWDKEGGGVIIDQAIHTMDLMRWFVDSELNYVDASISN
;
A
#
# COMPACT_ATOMS: atom_id res chain seq x y z
N MET A 1 -8.14 4.76 -25.12
CA MET A 1 -8.23 3.71 -24.06
C MET A 1 -9.38 4.08 -23.15
N LYS A 2 -9.99 3.12 -22.45
CA LYS A 2 -11.02 3.43 -21.44
C LYS A 2 -10.36 4.16 -20.27
N THR A 3 -10.92 5.28 -19.83
CA THR A 3 -10.51 5.94 -18.59
C THR A 3 -10.91 5.09 -17.39
N LEU A 4 -9.98 4.77 -16.51
CA LEU A 4 -10.21 3.98 -15.30
C LEU A 4 -10.84 4.85 -14.22
N LYS A 5 -11.93 4.41 -13.64
CA LYS A 5 -12.59 5.05 -12.50
C LYS A 5 -11.97 4.57 -11.20
N VAL A 6 -11.38 5.49 -10.45
CA VAL A 6 -10.63 5.21 -9.23
C VAL A 6 -11.38 5.74 -8.01
N GLY A 7 -11.50 4.91 -6.98
CA GLY A 7 -11.90 5.32 -5.63
C GLY A 7 -10.72 5.28 -4.67
N ILE A 8 -10.66 6.19 -3.69
CA ILE A 8 -9.65 6.13 -2.63
C ILE A 8 -10.31 5.92 -1.28
N ILE A 9 -9.87 4.89 -0.54
CA ILE A 9 -10.36 4.51 0.77
C ILE A 9 -9.32 4.92 1.83
N GLY A 10 -9.68 5.88 2.69
CA GLY A 10 -8.80 6.49 3.67
C GLY A 10 -8.24 7.84 3.19
N CYS A 11 -8.69 8.92 3.82
CA CYS A 11 -8.28 10.30 3.51
C CYS A 11 -7.23 10.83 4.51
N GLY A 12 -6.34 9.94 5.01
CA GLY A 12 -5.30 10.23 5.97
C GLY A 12 -4.04 10.87 5.38
N ASN A 13 -2.91 10.71 6.08
CA ASN A 13 -1.64 11.37 5.73
C ASN A 13 -1.09 10.99 4.34
N ILE A 14 -1.32 9.74 3.89
CA ILE A 14 -0.81 9.27 2.59
C ILE A 14 -1.76 9.61 1.43
N PHE A 15 -3.01 9.94 1.72
CA PHE A 15 -4.03 10.26 0.73
C PHE A 15 -3.60 11.26 -0.35
N PRO A 16 -2.94 12.41 -0.02
CA PRO A 16 -2.57 13.39 -1.04
C PRO A 16 -1.66 12.83 -2.14
N MET A 17 -0.78 11.88 -1.78
CA MET A 17 0.13 11.24 -2.74
C MET A 17 -0.64 10.35 -3.72
N HIS A 18 -1.63 9.61 -3.21
CA HIS A 18 -2.50 8.77 -4.05
C HIS A 18 -3.39 9.61 -4.95
N ALA A 19 -4.03 10.64 -4.40
CA ALA A 19 -4.88 11.55 -5.18
C ALA A 19 -4.11 12.21 -6.32
N ALA A 20 -2.94 12.79 -6.01
CA ALA A 20 -2.08 13.41 -7.01
C ALA A 20 -1.68 12.41 -8.10
N SER A 21 -1.27 11.18 -7.74
CA SER A 21 -0.86 10.17 -8.70
C SER A 21 -1.98 9.72 -9.66
N VAL A 22 -3.24 9.75 -9.21
CA VAL A 22 -4.40 9.49 -10.07
C VAL A 22 -4.68 10.68 -10.98
N MET A 23 -4.67 11.90 -10.43
CA MET A 23 -5.01 13.13 -11.16
C MET A 23 -3.97 13.53 -12.21
N GLU A 24 -2.72 13.09 -12.06
CA GLU A 24 -1.65 13.30 -13.06
C GLU A 24 -1.78 12.39 -14.30
N ARG A 25 -2.76 11.49 -14.33
CA ARG A 25 -2.94 10.53 -15.43
C ARG A 25 -4.09 10.90 -16.34
N ASP A 26 -3.87 10.85 -17.64
CA ASP A 26 -4.90 11.06 -18.66
C ASP A 26 -5.85 9.85 -18.82
N ASP A 27 -5.46 8.68 -18.30
CA ASP A 27 -6.21 7.42 -18.40
C ASP A 27 -6.88 6.99 -17.10
N ALA A 28 -6.94 7.87 -16.09
CA ALA A 28 -7.60 7.63 -14.80
C ALA A 28 -8.41 8.86 -14.36
N GLU A 29 -9.49 8.60 -13.61
CA GLU A 29 -10.39 9.61 -13.04
C GLU A 29 -10.63 9.25 -11.58
N LEU A 30 -10.40 10.20 -10.66
CA LEU A 30 -10.78 10.06 -9.26
C LEU A 30 -12.26 10.40 -9.10
N VAL A 31 -13.11 9.39 -8.92
CA VAL A 31 -14.56 9.58 -8.89
C VAL A 31 -15.14 9.64 -7.48
N ALA A 32 -14.43 9.07 -6.48
CA ALA A 32 -14.90 9.07 -5.09
C ALA A 32 -13.78 8.90 -4.08
N VAL A 33 -14.00 9.45 -2.89
CA VAL A 33 -13.15 9.27 -1.71
C VAL A 33 -13.98 8.81 -0.52
N CYS A 34 -13.40 7.99 0.36
CA CYS A 34 -14.09 7.44 1.52
C CYS A 34 -13.22 7.57 2.78
N ASP A 35 -13.81 8.06 3.87
CA ASP A 35 -13.23 8.02 5.22
C ASP A 35 -14.36 7.92 6.25
N VAL A 36 -14.16 7.15 7.31
CA VAL A 36 -15.12 7.06 8.43
C VAL A 36 -15.29 8.40 9.17
N LYS A 37 -14.32 9.29 9.09
CA LYS A 37 -14.40 10.66 9.59
C LYS A 37 -15.01 11.53 8.49
N LYS A 38 -16.31 11.83 8.64
CA LYS A 38 -17.11 12.55 7.65
C LYS A 38 -16.47 13.86 7.22
N ASP A 39 -16.09 14.71 8.18
CA ASP A 39 -15.48 16.01 7.89
C ASP A 39 -14.23 15.87 7.01
N ARG A 40 -13.45 14.79 7.21
CA ARG A 40 -12.25 14.53 6.41
C ARG A 40 -12.59 14.09 4.99
N ALA A 41 -13.59 13.20 4.83
CA ALA A 41 -14.03 12.77 3.51
C ALA A 41 -14.60 13.94 2.72
N ASP A 42 -15.46 14.75 3.35
CA ASP A 42 -16.11 15.90 2.72
C ASP A 42 -15.11 16.97 2.31
N GLU A 43 -14.16 17.30 3.18
CA GLU A 43 -13.08 18.26 2.86
C GLU A 43 -12.28 17.83 1.63
N LYS A 44 -11.91 16.54 1.55
CA LYS A 44 -11.13 16.04 0.43
C LYS A 44 -11.95 15.93 -0.85
N ALA A 45 -13.20 15.56 -0.74
CA ALA A 45 -14.11 15.52 -1.87
C ALA A 45 -14.35 16.92 -2.47
N GLU A 46 -14.57 17.93 -1.63
CA GLU A 46 -14.73 19.34 -2.07
C GLU A 46 -13.43 19.86 -2.72
N GLN A 47 -12.27 19.60 -2.12
CA GLN A 47 -10.96 20.05 -2.68
C GLN A 47 -10.67 19.45 -4.06
N LEU A 48 -11.18 18.26 -4.36
CA LEU A 48 -10.85 17.50 -5.57
C LEU A 48 -12.03 17.39 -6.56
N ASP A 49 -13.14 18.09 -6.29
CA ASP A 49 -14.37 18.07 -7.09
C ASP A 49 -14.86 16.63 -7.34
N THR A 50 -14.95 15.81 -6.27
CA THR A 50 -15.35 14.42 -6.32
C THR A 50 -16.40 14.09 -5.26
N LYS A 51 -16.85 12.84 -5.16
CA LYS A 51 -17.86 12.41 -4.21
C LYS A 51 -17.26 11.92 -2.90
N SER A 52 -17.91 12.24 -1.76
CA SER A 52 -17.55 11.72 -0.44
C SER A 52 -18.42 10.54 -0.04
N TYR A 53 -17.81 9.55 0.62
CA TYR A 53 -18.45 8.40 1.23
C TYR A 53 -17.89 8.18 2.64
N TYR A 54 -18.68 7.55 3.51
CA TYR A 54 -18.30 7.26 4.89
C TYR A 54 -18.22 5.76 5.17
N ASP A 55 -18.69 4.97 4.21
CA ASP A 55 -18.60 3.52 4.14
C ASP A 55 -18.05 3.13 2.78
N TYR A 56 -16.94 2.38 2.77
CA TYR A 56 -16.27 2.02 1.52
C TYR A 56 -17.05 0.95 0.73
N GLU A 57 -17.87 0.13 1.40
CA GLU A 57 -18.70 -0.83 0.70
C GLU A 57 -19.84 -0.11 -0.05
N GLU A 58 -20.46 0.89 0.60
CA GLU A 58 -21.44 1.76 -0.06
C GLU A 58 -20.83 2.47 -1.27
N MET A 59 -19.60 3.01 -1.13
CA MET A 59 -18.90 3.63 -2.27
C MET A 59 -18.70 2.65 -3.42
N MET A 60 -18.22 1.43 -3.13
CA MET A 60 -17.97 0.40 -4.13
C MET A 60 -19.26 -0.12 -4.79
N ASP A 61 -20.39 -0.14 -4.07
CA ASP A 61 -21.68 -0.57 -4.59
C ASP A 61 -22.38 0.53 -5.42
N THR A 62 -22.10 1.79 -5.12
CA THR A 62 -22.74 2.94 -5.77
C THR A 62 -21.98 3.40 -7.01
N GLU A 63 -20.65 3.49 -6.92
CA GLU A 63 -19.78 3.94 -7.99
C GLU A 63 -19.32 2.74 -8.84
N GLN A 64 -19.29 2.95 -10.14
CA GLN A 64 -18.76 1.93 -11.06
C GLN A 64 -17.23 1.99 -11.10
N LEU A 65 -16.57 1.57 -10.01
CA LEU A 65 -15.11 1.65 -9.87
C LEU A 65 -14.42 0.54 -10.67
N ASP A 66 -13.35 0.91 -11.36
CA ASP A 66 -12.42 -0.05 -11.95
C ASP A 66 -11.31 -0.42 -10.95
N VAL A 67 -10.87 0.55 -10.12
CA VAL A 67 -9.77 0.40 -9.16
C VAL A 67 -10.09 1.11 -7.85
N VAL A 68 -9.67 0.52 -6.74
CA VAL A 68 -9.61 1.22 -5.45
C VAL A 68 -8.18 1.31 -4.95
N HIS A 69 -7.81 2.49 -4.41
CA HIS A 69 -6.62 2.68 -3.62
C HIS A 69 -6.97 2.54 -2.13
N ILE A 70 -6.28 1.66 -1.41
CA ILE A 70 -6.51 1.42 0.03
C ILE A 70 -5.40 2.12 0.82
N CYS A 71 -5.77 3.20 1.52
CA CYS A 71 -4.91 4.07 2.31
C CYS A 71 -5.30 4.02 3.80
N LEU A 72 -5.68 2.85 4.26
CA LEU A 72 -6.19 2.58 5.61
C LEU A 72 -5.07 2.20 6.60
N PRO A 73 -5.36 2.13 7.91
CA PRO A 73 -4.53 1.41 8.88
C PRO A 73 -4.27 -0.04 8.46
N HIS A 74 -3.11 -0.58 8.81
CA HIS A 74 -2.59 -1.86 8.31
C HIS A 74 -3.58 -3.03 8.45
N TYR A 75 -4.24 -3.17 9.61
CA TYR A 75 -5.20 -4.25 9.87
C TYR A 75 -6.47 -4.21 9.01
N LEU A 76 -6.73 -3.08 8.36
CA LEU A 76 -7.90 -2.89 7.49
C LEU A 76 -7.59 -3.14 6.01
N HIS A 77 -6.33 -3.38 5.63
CA HIS A 77 -5.99 -3.65 4.23
C HIS A 77 -6.66 -4.93 3.72
N ALA A 78 -6.60 -6.01 4.49
CA ALA A 78 -7.17 -7.29 4.09
C ALA A 78 -8.71 -7.26 3.97
N PRO A 79 -9.49 -6.78 4.95
CA PRO A 79 -10.94 -6.72 4.80
C PRO A 79 -11.40 -5.80 3.66
N ALA A 80 -10.76 -4.64 3.47
CA ALA A 80 -11.08 -3.75 2.35
C ALA A 80 -10.75 -4.37 0.99
N THR A 81 -9.61 -5.08 0.89
CA THR A 81 -9.26 -5.85 -0.32
C THR A 81 -10.28 -6.94 -0.60
N ALA A 82 -10.70 -7.69 0.41
CA ALA A 82 -11.70 -8.75 0.25
C ALA A 82 -13.06 -8.20 -0.23
N ALA A 83 -13.46 -7.02 0.25
CA ALA A 83 -14.67 -6.34 -0.20
C ALA A 83 -14.58 -5.90 -1.67
N ALA A 84 -13.42 -5.35 -2.09
CA ALA A 84 -13.18 -4.90 -3.45
C ALA A 84 -13.10 -6.06 -4.45
N THR A 85 -12.33 -7.11 -4.13
CA THR A 85 -12.13 -8.26 -5.02
C THR A 85 -13.44 -9.01 -5.31
N LYS A 86 -14.32 -9.18 -4.32
CA LYS A 86 -15.66 -9.76 -4.50
C LYS A 86 -16.54 -8.98 -5.47
N ARG A 87 -16.28 -7.68 -5.63
CA ARG A 87 -16.97 -6.77 -6.56
C ARG A 87 -16.26 -6.64 -7.91
N GLN A 88 -15.24 -7.47 -8.14
CA GLN A 88 -14.39 -7.43 -9.35
C GLN A 88 -13.69 -6.09 -9.57
N ILE A 89 -13.35 -5.39 -8.48
CA ILE A 89 -12.61 -4.13 -8.50
C ILE A 89 -11.12 -4.42 -8.28
N HIS A 90 -10.26 -3.89 -9.14
CA HIS A 90 -8.80 -3.97 -8.96
C HIS A 90 -8.37 -3.19 -7.72
N VAL A 91 -7.31 -3.64 -7.08
CA VAL A 91 -6.84 -3.09 -5.80
C VAL A 91 -5.40 -2.62 -5.89
N MET A 92 -5.15 -1.41 -5.42
CA MET A 92 -3.84 -0.89 -5.09
C MET A 92 -3.82 -0.58 -3.59
N THR A 93 -3.13 -1.38 -2.79
CA THR A 93 -3.07 -1.17 -1.33
C THR A 93 -1.74 -0.61 -0.88
N GLU A 94 -1.76 0.21 0.17
CA GLU A 94 -0.55 0.61 0.88
C GLU A 94 0.16 -0.60 1.52
N LYS A 95 1.44 -0.41 1.78
CA LYS A 95 2.26 -1.36 2.55
C LYS A 95 1.94 -1.21 4.08
N PRO A 96 2.12 -2.27 4.86
CA PRO A 96 2.34 -3.66 4.46
C PRO A 96 1.09 -4.23 3.80
N MET A 97 1.23 -5.30 3.02
CA MET A 97 0.08 -5.96 2.41
C MET A 97 -0.97 -6.34 3.43
N ALA A 98 -0.55 -6.96 4.53
CA ALA A 98 -1.36 -7.33 5.69
C ALA A 98 -0.49 -7.38 6.95
N ILE A 99 -1.11 -7.53 8.12
CA ILE A 99 -0.39 -7.66 9.41
C ILE A 99 -0.05 -9.10 9.79
N ASN A 100 -0.54 -10.08 9.03
CA ASN A 100 -0.24 -11.50 9.22
C ASN A 100 -0.25 -12.24 7.87
N TYR A 101 0.28 -13.47 7.89
CA TYR A 101 0.43 -14.29 6.69
C TYR A 101 -0.90 -14.74 6.11
N ASP A 102 -1.84 -15.16 6.96
CA ASP A 102 -3.12 -15.72 6.50
C ASP A 102 -3.96 -14.68 5.78
N ASP A 103 -4.00 -13.46 6.29
CA ASP A 103 -4.66 -12.33 5.62
C ASP A 103 -3.98 -12.00 4.28
N ALA A 104 -2.65 -11.94 4.24
CA ALA A 104 -1.93 -11.69 2.99
C ALA A 104 -2.22 -12.77 1.95
N LYS A 105 -2.25 -14.04 2.37
CA LYS A 105 -2.61 -15.16 1.50
C LYS A 105 -4.05 -15.05 1.00
N ALA A 106 -4.99 -14.74 1.88
CA ALA A 106 -6.40 -14.56 1.52
C ALA A 106 -6.60 -13.42 0.50
N MET A 107 -5.86 -12.31 0.63
CA MET A 107 -5.87 -11.22 -0.35
C MET A 107 -5.41 -11.69 -1.74
N ILE A 108 -4.33 -12.47 -1.80
CA ILE A 108 -3.80 -13.01 -3.06
C ILE A 108 -4.80 -13.99 -3.69
N ASP A 109 -5.32 -14.92 -2.89
CA ASP A 109 -6.24 -15.94 -3.36
C ASP A 109 -7.54 -15.30 -3.85
N GLY A 110 -8.11 -14.35 -3.08
CA GLY A 110 -9.31 -13.62 -3.46
C GLY A 110 -9.15 -12.80 -4.76
N ALA A 111 -7.99 -12.17 -4.97
CA ALA A 111 -7.71 -11.48 -6.22
C ALA A 111 -7.66 -12.44 -7.41
N LYS A 112 -7.00 -13.58 -7.25
CA LYS A 112 -6.92 -14.63 -8.30
C LYS A 112 -8.28 -15.23 -8.63
N GLU A 113 -9.06 -15.59 -7.62
CA GLU A 113 -10.38 -16.20 -7.78
C GLU A 113 -11.36 -15.28 -8.52
N ASN A 114 -11.27 -13.98 -8.29
CA ASN A 114 -12.15 -12.99 -8.92
C ASN A 114 -11.55 -12.37 -10.20
N GLY A 115 -10.36 -12.79 -10.63
CA GLY A 115 -9.75 -12.31 -11.87
C GLY A 115 -9.34 -10.84 -11.84
N VAL A 116 -9.02 -10.29 -10.66
CA VAL A 116 -8.60 -8.89 -10.49
C VAL A 116 -7.13 -8.77 -10.15
N THR A 117 -6.58 -7.59 -10.40
CA THR A 117 -5.19 -7.26 -10.04
C THR A 117 -5.13 -6.75 -8.61
N LEU A 118 -4.21 -7.28 -7.82
CA LEU A 118 -3.83 -6.77 -6.52
C LEU A 118 -2.39 -6.25 -6.59
N GLY A 119 -2.21 -4.96 -6.37
CA GLY A 119 -0.91 -4.31 -6.25
C GLY A 119 -0.66 -3.84 -4.82
N VAL A 120 0.58 -3.98 -4.35
CA VAL A 120 1.05 -3.42 -3.07
C VAL A 120 2.09 -2.35 -3.36
N ILE A 121 1.97 -1.19 -2.70
CA ILE A 121 2.80 -0.03 -2.99
C ILE A 121 4.16 -0.14 -2.28
N PHE A 122 5.19 -0.32 -3.09
CA PHE A 122 6.59 -0.21 -2.72
C PHE A 122 7.29 0.84 -3.59
N GLN A 123 6.92 2.10 -3.37
CA GLN A 123 7.31 3.23 -4.22
C GLN A 123 8.82 3.41 -4.37
N ASN A 124 9.62 2.96 -3.39
CA ASN A 124 11.07 3.07 -3.45
C ASN A 124 11.71 2.32 -4.63
N ARG A 125 11.04 1.31 -5.17
CA ARG A 125 11.47 0.63 -6.41
C ARG A 125 11.49 1.56 -7.62
N TYR A 126 10.67 2.61 -7.62
CA TYR A 126 10.52 3.56 -8.74
C TYR A 126 11.43 4.79 -8.64
N ASN A 127 12.19 4.92 -7.55
CA ASN A 127 13.21 5.97 -7.46
C ASN A 127 14.27 5.79 -8.56
N PRO A 128 14.72 6.87 -9.23
CA PRO A 128 15.67 6.78 -10.33
C PRO A 128 16.95 6.01 -9.98
N GLY A 129 17.48 6.21 -8.77
CA GLY A 129 18.65 5.46 -8.26
C GLY A 129 18.37 3.96 -8.10
N SER A 130 17.19 3.60 -7.59
CA SER A 130 16.78 2.19 -7.46
C SER A 130 16.64 1.51 -8.82
N GLN A 131 16.03 2.20 -9.78
CA GLN A 131 15.89 1.72 -11.16
C GLN A 131 17.26 1.54 -11.84
N LEU A 132 18.17 2.50 -11.67
CA LEU A 132 19.51 2.40 -12.21
C LEU A 132 20.25 1.16 -11.68
N ILE A 133 20.26 0.97 -10.36
CA ILE A 133 20.91 -0.19 -9.72
C ILE A 133 20.29 -1.49 -10.22
N LYS A 134 18.94 -1.58 -10.28
CA LYS A 134 18.26 -2.79 -10.77
C LYS A 134 18.63 -3.09 -12.22
N ASN A 135 18.67 -2.09 -13.08
CA ASN A 135 19.07 -2.24 -14.49
C ASN A 135 20.51 -2.76 -14.63
N MET A 136 21.46 -2.19 -13.88
CA MET A 136 22.87 -2.64 -13.89
C MET A 136 23.04 -4.07 -13.37
N LEU A 137 22.26 -4.46 -12.35
CA LEU A 137 22.24 -5.84 -11.85
C LEU A 137 21.65 -6.80 -12.88
N THR A 138 20.53 -6.43 -13.51
CA THR A 138 19.83 -7.26 -14.49
C THR A 138 20.62 -7.42 -15.79
N SER A 139 21.34 -6.37 -16.22
CA SER A 139 22.22 -6.42 -17.40
C SER A 139 23.50 -7.23 -17.15
N GLY A 140 23.81 -7.59 -15.91
CA GLY A 140 25.04 -8.26 -15.54
C GLY A 140 26.27 -7.36 -15.42
N GLU A 141 26.12 -6.05 -15.62
CA GLU A 141 27.24 -5.07 -15.52
C GLU A 141 27.94 -5.11 -14.16
N LEU A 142 27.19 -5.31 -13.08
CA LEU A 142 27.73 -5.42 -11.72
C LEU A 142 28.12 -6.86 -11.32
N GLY A 143 27.87 -7.84 -12.20
CA GLY A 143 28.06 -9.25 -11.90
C GLY A 143 27.05 -9.80 -10.88
N ALA A 144 27.32 -10.97 -10.32
CA ALA A 144 26.44 -11.62 -9.38
C ALA A 144 26.48 -10.96 -7.99
N VAL A 145 25.33 -10.71 -7.40
CA VAL A 145 25.21 -10.24 -6.02
C VAL A 145 25.76 -11.32 -5.07
N LYS A 146 26.71 -10.97 -4.22
CA LYS A 146 27.32 -11.88 -3.24
C LYS A 146 26.73 -11.74 -1.84
N SER A 147 26.43 -10.52 -1.46
CA SER A 147 25.80 -10.19 -0.17
C SER A 147 25.18 -8.82 -0.24
N GLY A 148 24.26 -8.55 0.68
CA GLY A 148 23.68 -7.24 0.88
C GLY A 148 23.59 -6.90 2.36
N LYS A 149 23.74 -5.63 2.70
CA LYS A 149 23.51 -5.11 4.04
C LYS A 149 22.52 -3.97 3.96
N LEU A 150 21.49 -4.01 4.80
CA LEU A 150 20.58 -2.90 4.98
C LEU A 150 20.65 -2.39 6.41
N GLN A 151 20.37 -1.10 6.57
CA GLN A 151 20.31 -0.47 7.88
C GLN A 151 19.21 0.58 7.85
N VAL A 152 18.36 0.56 8.86
CA VAL A 152 17.29 1.56 9.05
C VAL A 152 17.50 2.18 10.42
N THR A 153 17.79 3.49 10.43
CA THR A 153 18.11 4.26 11.65
C THR A 153 17.18 5.48 11.75
N TRP A 154 15.90 5.27 11.44
CA TRP A 154 14.90 6.33 11.51
C TRP A 154 14.40 6.48 12.93
N ASP A 155 14.49 7.70 13.44
CA ASP A 155 13.85 8.07 14.69
C ASP A 155 12.37 8.43 14.46
N ARG A 156 11.51 7.99 15.39
CA ARG A 156 10.11 8.35 15.46
C ARG A 156 9.79 8.82 16.85
N SER A 157 9.38 10.09 16.97
CA SER A 157 9.01 10.68 18.25
C SER A 157 7.79 9.97 18.87
N ASP A 158 7.65 10.11 20.18
CA ASP A 158 6.46 9.62 20.90
C ASP A 158 5.17 10.20 20.32
N GLU A 159 5.20 11.46 19.86
CA GLU A 159 4.06 12.12 19.24
C GLU A 159 3.59 11.40 17.95
N TYR A 160 4.50 10.83 17.17
CA TYR A 160 4.16 10.04 15.98
C TYR A 160 3.24 8.86 16.32
N TYR A 161 3.44 8.24 17.46
CA TYR A 161 2.63 7.11 17.93
C TYR A 161 1.36 7.60 18.67
N GLN A 162 1.45 8.64 19.50
CA GLN A 162 0.34 9.17 20.29
C GLN A 162 -0.78 9.77 19.43
N ASN A 163 -0.47 10.30 18.26
CA ASN A 163 -1.44 10.87 17.33
C ASN A 163 -2.19 9.81 16.51
N SER A 164 -2.03 8.53 16.84
CA SER A 164 -2.63 7.40 16.13
C SER A 164 -3.19 6.38 17.13
N ASP A 165 -4.37 5.87 16.86
CA ASP A 165 -5.03 4.83 17.66
C ASP A 165 -4.69 3.39 17.22
N TRP A 166 -3.80 3.25 16.24
CA TRP A 166 -3.41 1.96 15.69
C TRP A 166 -1.89 1.74 15.61
N LYS A 167 -1.10 2.82 15.43
CA LYS A 167 0.36 2.73 15.39
C LYS A 167 0.95 2.29 16.73
N GLY A 168 2.05 1.54 16.68
CA GLY A 168 2.70 0.98 17.86
C GLY A 168 1.96 -0.19 18.51
N THR A 169 0.89 -0.70 17.90
CA THR A 169 0.10 -1.80 18.44
C THR A 169 0.28 -3.09 17.65
N TRP A 170 0.33 -4.24 18.31
CA TRP A 170 0.50 -5.52 17.64
C TRP A 170 -0.73 -5.97 16.85
N ASP A 171 -1.91 -5.64 17.33
CA ASP A 171 -3.20 -6.04 16.76
C ASP A 171 -3.64 -5.20 15.55
N LYS A 172 -3.12 -3.99 15.43
CA LYS A 172 -3.53 -3.06 14.35
C LYS A 172 -2.41 -2.69 13.40
N GLU A 173 -1.19 -2.44 13.89
CA GLU A 173 -0.02 -2.18 13.06
C GLU A 173 0.65 -3.48 12.60
N GLY A 174 0.63 -4.53 13.45
CA GLY A 174 1.16 -5.85 13.17
C GLY A 174 2.61 -6.04 13.61
N GLY A 175 3.19 -5.08 14.32
CA GLY A 175 4.57 -5.15 14.81
C GLY A 175 5.18 -3.78 15.03
N GLY A 176 6.50 -3.71 14.99
CA GLY A 176 7.25 -2.48 15.16
C GLY A 176 7.93 -2.01 13.88
N VAL A 177 9.15 -1.48 14.01
CA VAL A 177 9.92 -0.86 12.92
C VAL A 177 10.08 -1.75 11.68
N ILE A 178 10.07 -3.07 11.83
CA ILE A 178 10.26 -3.98 10.69
C ILE A 178 9.09 -3.88 9.72
N ILE A 179 7.86 -3.97 10.22
CA ILE A 179 6.66 -3.98 9.37
C ILE A 179 6.26 -2.57 8.89
N ASP A 180 6.53 -1.53 9.68
CA ASP A 180 6.14 -0.17 9.29
C ASP A 180 7.21 0.55 8.46
N GLN A 181 8.47 0.54 8.90
CA GLN A 181 9.53 1.37 8.32
C GLN A 181 10.53 0.55 7.48
N ALA A 182 11.09 -0.50 8.07
CA ALA A 182 12.17 -1.26 7.42
C ALA A 182 11.68 -2.08 6.22
N ILE A 183 10.38 -2.35 6.13
CA ILE A 183 9.77 -3.11 5.03
C ILE A 183 10.13 -2.55 3.64
N HIS A 184 10.24 -1.23 3.49
CA HIS A 184 10.66 -0.61 2.23
C HIS A 184 12.08 -0.99 1.84
N THR A 185 12.99 -1.00 2.81
CA THR A 185 14.40 -1.33 2.58
C THR A 185 14.59 -2.83 2.37
N MET A 186 13.81 -3.65 3.10
CA MET A 186 13.78 -5.11 2.92
C MET A 186 13.25 -5.48 1.54
N ASP A 187 12.19 -4.82 1.08
CA ASP A 187 11.65 -4.99 -0.26
C ASP A 187 12.67 -4.66 -1.34
N LEU A 188 13.36 -3.50 -1.23
CA LEU A 188 14.42 -3.13 -2.17
C LEU A 188 15.56 -4.16 -2.20
N MET A 189 15.99 -4.65 -1.03
CA MET A 189 17.02 -5.67 -0.95
C MET A 189 16.62 -6.93 -1.70
N ARG A 190 15.42 -7.47 -1.43
CA ARG A 190 14.91 -8.65 -2.10
C ARG A 190 14.79 -8.43 -3.62
N TRP A 191 14.30 -7.25 -4.02
CA TRP A 191 14.15 -6.89 -5.43
C TRP A 191 15.49 -6.78 -6.16
N PHE A 192 16.53 -6.24 -5.52
CA PHE A 192 17.88 -6.15 -6.09
C PHE A 192 18.53 -7.50 -6.22
N VAL A 193 18.43 -8.32 -5.18
CA VAL A 193 19.04 -9.67 -5.16
C VAL A 193 18.35 -10.63 -6.11
N ASP A 194 17.06 -10.42 -6.38
CA ASP A 194 16.22 -11.25 -7.28
C ASP A 194 16.25 -12.74 -6.93
N SER A 195 16.12 -13.05 -5.64
CA SER A 195 16.18 -14.40 -5.10
C SER A 195 15.18 -14.61 -3.98
N GLU A 196 14.72 -15.84 -3.82
CA GLU A 196 13.88 -16.24 -2.69
C GLU A 196 14.72 -16.41 -1.42
N LEU A 197 14.06 -16.18 -0.27
CA LEU A 197 14.66 -16.39 1.04
C LEU A 197 14.55 -17.86 1.42
N ASN A 198 15.67 -18.52 1.68
CA ASN A 198 15.69 -19.92 2.14
C ASN A 198 15.71 -20.03 3.67
N TYR A 199 16.25 -19.05 4.34
CA TYR A 199 16.42 -19.07 5.79
C TYR A 199 16.37 -17.66 6.37
N VAL A 200 15.78 -17.52 7.55
CA VAL A 200 15.79 -16.27 8.33
C VAL A 200 16.23 -16.60 9.76
N ASP A 201 17.18 -15.83 10.27
CA ASP A 201 17.57 -15.81 11.68
C ASP A 201 17.36 -14.38 12.19
N ALA A 202 16.67 -14.24 13.32
CA ALA A 202 16.31 -12.92 13.86
C ALA A 202 16.55 -12.85 15.36
N SER A 203 17.07 -11.70 15.79
CA SER A 203 17.23 -11.36 17.20
C SER A 203 16.54 -10.04 17.49
N ILE A 204 15.73 -9.99 18.53
CA ILE A 204 15.02 -8.79 18.99
C ILE A 204 15.46 -8.51 20.41
N SER A 205 15.83 -7.26 20.68
CA SER A 205 16.13 -6.77 22.03
C SER A 205 15.42 -5.44 22.26
N ASN A 206 14.97 -5.22 23.48
CA ASN A 206 14.47 -3.93 23.96
C ASN A 206 15.62 -3.14 24.59
#